data_56b0699129ce1e7fe8a5a258e12882f9
#
_entry.id   56b0699129ce1e7fe8a5a258e12882f9
#
_cell.length_a   1.000
_cell.length_b   1.000
_cell.length_c   1.000
_cell.angle_alpha   90.00
_cell.angle_beta   90.00
_cell.angle_gamma   90.00
#
_symmetry.space_group_name_H-M   'P 1'
#
loop_
_entity.id
_entity.type
_entity.pdbx_description
1 polymer ?
#
loop_
_entity_poly.entity_id
_entity_poly.type
_entity_poly.pdbx_seq_one_letter_code
_entity_poly.pdbx_strand_id
1 'polypeptide(L)'
;MRDLLARKGERALYRLFTDGERTYALTHPEPERQLAARAAAKEAAFKALAGNDLARGIGWRELEVLSRPGRAPALLLHGRAAERANELRVTRVHLSLTHTESAAAAVVVVERD
;
A
#
# COMPACT_ATOMS: atom_id res chain seq x y z
N MET A 1 -8.45 -6.55 -9.26
CA MET A 1 -7.09 -7.10 -9.05
C MET A 1 -6.86 -8.41 -9.81
N ARG A 2 -7.78 -9.37 -9.70
CA ARG A 2 -7.65 -10.66 -10.40
C ARG A 2 -7.47 -10.50 -11.91
N ASP A 3 -8.32 -9.68 -12.54
CA ASP A 3 -8.23 -9.42 -13.98
C ASP A 3 -6.91 -8.76 -14.37
N LEU A 4 -6.40 -7.88 -13.53
CA LEU A 4 -5.12 -7.23 -13.75
C LEU A 4 -3.99 -8.27 -13.75
N LEU A 5 -4.00 -9.19 -12.78
CA LEU A 5 -3.00 -10.25 -12.70
C LEU A 5 -3.07 -11.19 -13.91
N ALA A 6 -4.27 -11.56 -14.32
CA ALA A 6 -4.46 -12.45 -15.45
C ALA A 6 -3.96 -11.83 -16.76
N ARG A 7 -4.16 -10.53 -16.95
CA ARG A 7 -3.80 -9.84 -18.20
C ARG A 7 -2.39 -9.30 -18.23
N LYS A 8 -1.91 -8.77 -17.10
CA LYS A 8 -0.63 -8.08 -17.00
C LYS A 8 0.47 -8.94 -16.37
N GLY A 9 0.08 -9.97 -15.65
CA GLY A 9 1.02 -10.93 -15.09
C GLY A 9 2.03 -10.31 -14.13
N GLU A 10 3.26 -10.80 -14.18
CA GLU A 10 4.33 -10.41 -13.27
C GLU A 10 4.74 -8.95 -13.38
N ARG A 11 4.58 -8.33 -14.54
CA ARG A 11 4.92 -6.92 -14.71
C ARG A 11 4.07 -6.04 -13.81
N ALA A 12 2.77 -6.31 -13.75
CA ALA A 12 1.87 -5.54 -12.89
C ALA A 12 2.23 -5.74 -11.42
N LEU A 13 2.51 -6.97 -11.03
CA LEU A 13 2.92 -7.26 -9.65
C LEU A 13 4.19 -6.50 -9.29
N TYR A 14 5.17 -6.50 -10.18
CA TYR A 14 6.44 -5.81 -9.95
C TYR A 14 6.26 -4.31 -9.82
N ARG A 15 5.40 -3.71 -10.64
CA ARG A 15 5.18 -2.25 -10.64
C ARG A 15 4.40 -1.77 -9.43
N LEU A 16 3.46 -2.57 -8.96
CA LEU A 16 2.54 -2.16 -7.90
C LEU A 16 3.02 -2.52 -6.50
N PHE A 17 3.81 -3.59 -6.37
CA PHE A 17 4.15 -4.15 -5.08
C PHE A 17 5.64 -4.32 -4.91
N THR A 18 6.11 -4.12 -3.67
CA THR A 18 7.50 -4.39 -3.30
C THR A 18 7.74 -5.90 -3.27
N ASP A 19 9.01 -6.29 -3.24
CA ASP A 19 9.38 -7.69 -3.13
C ASP A 19 8.80 -8.32 -1.86
N GLY A 20 8.83 -7.59 -0.75
CA GLY A 20 8.26 -8.07 0.51
C GLY A 20 6.77 -8.30 0.43
N GLU A 21 6.04 -7.40 -0.21
CA GLU A 21 4.60 -7.55 -0.38
C GLU A 21 4.25 -8.75 -1.25
N ARG A 22 4.97 -8.95 -2.34
CA ARG A 22 4.75 -10.10 -3.23
C ARG A 22 5.06 -11.41 -2.52
N THR A 23 6.18 -11.47 -1.83
CA THR A 23 6.58 -12.67 -1.10
C THR A 23 5.54 -13.04 -0.04
N TYR A 24 5.08 -12.05 0.72
CA TYR A 24 4.04 -12.27 1.74
C TYR A 24 2.77 -12.84 1.10
N ALA A 25 2.30 -12.21 0.01
CA ALA A 25 1.06 -12.63 -0.64
C ALA A 25 1.16 -14.06 -1.17
N LEU A 26 2.29 -14.41 -1.79
CA LEU A 26 2.48 -15.73 -2.37
C LEU A 26 2.57 -16.86 -1.34
N THR A 27 2.83 -16.53 -0.08
CA THR A 27 2.82 -17.54 1.00
C THR A 27 1.43 -17.79 1.57
N HIS A 28 0.41 -17.07 1.11
CA HIS A 28 -0.95 -17.18 1.61
C HIS A 28 -1.81 -18.03 0.66
N PRO A 29 -2.86 -18.70 1.21
CA PRO A 29 -3.78 -19.50 0.36
C PRO A 29 -4.51 -18.68 -0.70
N GLU A 30 -4.70 -17.37 -0.46
CA GLU A 30 -5.40 -16.49 -1.37
C GLU A 30 -4.58 -15.24 -1.67
N PRO A 31 -3.51 -15.37 -2.50
CA PRO A 31 -2.60 -14.25 -2.77
C PRO A 31 -3.30 -13.03 -3.37
N GLU A 32 -4.29 -13.24 -4.24
CA GLU A 32 -5.02 -12.16 -4.89
C GLU A 32 -5.74 -11.27 -3.88
N ARG A 33 -6.31 -11.87 -2.85
CA ARG A 33 -6.99 -11.14 -1.78
C ARG A 33 -6.01 -10.29 -0.98
N GLN A 34 -4.84 -10.85 -0.69
CA GLN A 34 -3.78 -10.13 0.01
C GLN A 34 -3.29 -8.93 -0.81
N LEU A 35 -3.10 -9.12 -2.11
CA LEU A 35 -2.66 -8.06 -3.00
C LEU A 35 -3.73 -6.98 -3.16
N ALA A 36 -5.00 -7.37 -3.24
CA ALA A 36 -6.10 -6.41 -3.34
C ALA A 36 -6.17 -5.50 -2.10
N ALA A 37 -6.00 -6.07 -0.92
CA ALA A 37 -5.98 -5.28 0.32
C ALA A 37 -4.81 -4.29 0.31
N ARG A 38 -3.65 -4.70 -0.16
CA ARG A 38 -2.48 -3.84 -0.23
C ARG A 38 -2.63 -2.73 -1.27
N ALA A 39 -3.24 -3.04 -2.41
CA ALA A 39 -3.56 -2.03 -3.41
C ALA A 39 -4.51 -0.97 -2.85
N ALA A 40 -5.53 -1.39 -2.10
CA ALA A 40 -6.46 -0.46 -1.45
C ALA A 40 -5.73 0.44 -0.45
N ALA A 41 -4.78 -0.11 0.31
CA ALA A 41 -3.97 0.67 1.25
C ALA A 41 -3.16 1.74 0.52
N LYS A 42 -2.54 1.38 -0.60
CA LYS A 42 -1.74 2.31 -1.39
C LYS A 42 -2.60 3.44 -1.97
N GLU A 43 -3.77 3.11 -2.49
CA GLU A 43 -4.70 4.13 -2.98
C GLU A 43 -5.11 5.10 -1.88
N ALA A 44 -5.40 4.60 -0.70
CA ALA A 44 -5.74 5.44 0.45
C ALA A 44 -4.56 6.34 0.83
N ALA A 45 -3.34 5.79 0.79
CA ALA A 45 -2.13 6.55 1.09
C ALA A 45 -1.87 7.65 0.06
N PHE A 46 -2.06 7.38 -1.22
CA PHE A 46 -1.96 8.40 -2.26
C PHE A 46 -2.88 9.58 -1.97
N LYS A 47 -4.11 9.30 -1.59
CA LYS A 47 -5.09 10.34 -1.26
C LYS A 47 -4.68 11.13 -0.02
N ALA A 48 -4.18 10.46 1.00
CA ALA A 48 -3.75 11.12 2.24
C ALA A 48 -2.56 12.06 2.01
N LEU A 49 -1.69 11.73 1.06
CA LEU A 49 -0.47 12.49 0.76
C LEU A 49 -0.61 13.46 -0.42
N ALA A 50 -1.75 13.48 -1.09
CA ALA A 50 -1.97 14.28 -2.29
C ALA A 50 -1.81 15.79 -2.03
N GLY A 51 -1.66 16.56 -3.11
CA GLY A 51 -1.77 18.01 -3.05
C GLY A 51 -0.67 18.81 -3.73
N ASN A 52 0.40 18.20 -4.22
CA ASN A 52 1.43 18.95 -4.95
C ASN A 52 2.14 18.06 -5.98
N ASP A 53 3.13 18.61 -6.67
CA ASP A 53 3.85 17.88 -7.72
C ASP A 53 4.67 16.72 -7.18
N LEU A 54 5.29 16.89 -6.00
CA LEU A 54 6.02 15.81 -5.37
C LEU A 54 5.10 14.62 -5.10
N ALA A 55 3.90 14.88 -4.58
CA ALA A 55 2.90 13.85 -4.30
C ALA A 55 2.48 13.10 -5.57
N ARG A 56 2.35 13.80 -6.70
CA ARG A 56 2.00 13.17 -7.99
C ARG A 56 3.08 12.22 -8.49
N GLY A 57 4.33 12.43 -8.09
CA GLY A 57 5.45 11.60 -8.47
C GLY A 57 5.66 10.37 -7.61
N ILE A 58 4.87 10.18 -6.54
CA ILE A 58 4.98 9.01 -5.67
C ILE A 58 4.63 7.76 -6.45
N GLY A 59 5.54 6.78 -6.44
CA GLY A 59 5.32 5.49 -7.08
C GLY A 59 4.67 4.49 -6.12
N TRP A 60 4.02 3.49 -6.69
CA TRP A 60 3.32 2.46 -5.92
C TRP A 60 4.24 1.73 -4.93
N ARG A 61 5.48 1.48 -5.31
CA ARG A 61 6.44 0.75 -4.46
C ARG A 61 7.03 1.61 -3.35
N GLU A 62 6.81 2.92 -3.41
CA GLU A 62 7.24 3.83 -2.35
C GLU A 62 6.29 3.80 -1.14
N LEU A 63 5.14 3.14 -1.30
CA LEU A 63 4.14 2.90 -0.27
C LEU A 63 4.13 1.39 0.00
N GLU A 64 4.66 0.97 1.12
CA GLU A 64 4.79 -0.45 1.39
C GLU A 64 3.99 -0.88 2.61
N VAL A 65 3.18 -1.92 2.45
CA VAL A 65 2.47 -2.54 3.56
C VAL A 65 3.36 -3.63 4.15
N LEU A 66 3.74 -3.44 5.40
CA LEU A 66 4.50 -4.43 6.16
C LEU A 66 3.54 -5.23 7.03
N SER A 67 3.48 -6.54 6.78
CA SER A 67 2.68 -7.46 7.57
C SER A 67 3.55 -8.12 8.61
N ARG A 68 3.06 -8.16 9.84
CA ARG A 68 3.80 -8.69 10.98
C ARG A 68 2.94 -9.70 11.72
N PRO A 69 3.46 -10.90 12.03
CA PRO A 69 2.68 -11.89 12.78
C PRO A 69 2.19 -11.34 14.12
N GLY A 70 0.91 -11.52 14.42
CA GLY A 70 0.33 -11.12 15.68
C GLY A 70 0.23 -9.61 15.91
N ARG A 71 0.49 -8.79 14.88
CA ARG A 71 0.45 -7.33 14.98
C ARG A 71 -0.36 -6.73 13.85
N ALA A 72 -0.83 -5.51 14.06
CA ALA A 72 -1.46 -4.75 12.99
C ALA A 72 -0.45 -4.47 11.87
N PRO A 73 -0.90 -4.43 10.61
CA PRO A 73 0.00 -4.07 9.52
C PRO A 73 0.47 -2.62 9.68
N ALA A 74 1.64 -2.33 9.12
CA ALA A 74 2.18 -0.97 9.11
C ALA A 74 2.33 -0.50 7.67
N LEU A 75 2.18 0.80 7.45
CA LEU A 75 2.47 1.42 6.17
C LEU A 75 3.81 2.12 6.27
N LEU A 76 4.77 1.68 5.46
CA LEU A 76 6.09 2.28 5.37
C LEU A 76 6.14 3.21 4.16
N LEU A 77 6.71 4.38 4.35
CA LEU A 77 6.85 5.38 3.30
C LEU A 77 8.31 5.49 2.90
N HIS A 78 8.57 5.34 1.61
CA HIS A 78 9.92 5.39 1.03
C HIS A 78 10.00 6.52 0.00
N GLY A 79 11.21 6.96 -0.31
CA GLY A 79 11.46 7.89 -1.40
C GLY A 79 10.60 9.14 -1.35
N ARG A 80 9.88 9.42 -2.43
CA ARG A 80 9.03 10.61 -2.54
C ARG A 80 7.88 10.60 -1.54
N ALA A 81 7.37 9.43 -1.19
CA ALA A 81 6.32 9.34 -0.16
C ALA A 81 6.85 9.80 1.19
N ALA A 82 8.07 9.41 1.55
CA ALA A 82 8.70 9.86 2.79
C ALA A 82 8.98 11.36 2.76
N GLU A 83 9.45 11.90 1.65
CA GLU A 83 9.67 13.34 1.49
C GLU A 83 8.37 14.12 1.65
N ARG A 84 7.30 13.61 1.04
CA ARG A 84 5.99 14.26 1.13
C ARG A 84 5.46 14.26 2.56
N ALA A 85 5.64 13.15 3.27
CA ALA A 85 5.26 13.07 4.67
C ALA A 85 6.03 14.11 5.52
N ASN A 86 7.32 14.31 5.23
CA ASN A 86 8.11 15.34 5.89
C ASN A 86 7.58 16.74 5.61
N GLU A 87 7.20 17.04 4.37
CA GLU A 87 6.60 18.33 4.02
C GLU A 87 5.32 18.59 4.82
N LEU A 88 4.51 17.56 4.99
CA LEU A 88 3.26 17.64 5.74
C LEU A 88 3.45 17.56 7.25
N ARG A 89 4.69 17.34 7.71
CA ARG A 89 5.04 17.18 9.13
C ARG A 89 4.32 16.00 9.77
N VAL A 90 4.15 14.93 9.01
CA VAL A 90 3.52 13.70 9.50
C VAL A 90 4.42 13.05 10.55
N THR A 91 3.88 12.78 11.72
CA THR A 91 4.58 12.11 12.81
C THR A 91 4.12 10.67 13.01
N ARG A 92 2.90 10.35 12.58
CA ARG A 92 2.35 8.99 12.69
C ARG A 92 1.53 8.65 11.47
N VAL A 93 1.60 7.38 11.09
CA VAL A 93 0.79 6.82 10.01
C VAL A 93 0.05 5.61 10.56
N HIS A 94 -1.26 5.60 10.41
CA HIS A 94 -2.10 4.50 10.86
C HIS A 94 -2.70 3.82 9.64
N LEU A 95 -2.71 2.49 9.66
CA LEU A 95 -3.27 1.69 8.59
C LEU A 95 -4.22 0.65 9.17
N SER A 96 -5.41 0.58 8.60
CA SER A 96 -6.37 -0.48 8.89
C SER A 96 -6.81 -1.12 7.58
N LEU A 97 -6.77 -2.45 7.53
CA LEU A 97 -7.17 -3.23 6.35
C LEU A 97 -8.36 -4.11 6.70
N THR A 98 -9.28 -4.23 5.77
CA THR A 98 -10.36 -5.20 5.85
C THR A 98 -10.65 -5.77 4.47
N HIS A 99 -11.13 -7.00 4.43
CA HIS A 99 -11.52 -7.60 3.16
C HIS A 99 -12.60 -8.65 3.39
N THR A 100 -13.41 -8.84 2.35
CA THR A 100 -14.37 -9.92 2.23
C THR A 100 -13.96 -10.77 1.02
N GLU A 101 -14.79 -11.76 0.65
CA GLU A 101 -14.52 -12.57 -0.53
C GLU A 101 -14.47 -11.75 -1.82
N SER A 102 -15.23 -10.67 -1.89
CA SER A 102 -15.38 -9.89 -3.13
C SER A 102 -14.81 -8.49 -3.09
N ALA A 103 -14.37 -8.01 -1.92
CA ALA A 103 -13.92 -6.62 -1.80
C ALA A 103 -12.82 -6.47 -0.77
N ALA A 104 -12.00 -5.44 -0.97
CA ALA A 104 -10.99 -5.03 -0.02
C ALA A 104 -11.14 -3.53 0.24
N ALA A 105 -10.88 -3.10 1.47
CA ALA A 105 -10.90 -1.70 1.83
C ALA A 105 -9.76 -1.39 2.78
N ALA A 106 -9.31 -0.15 2.76
CA ALA A 106 -8.25 0.31 3.64
C ALA A 106 -8.54 1.73 4.11
N VAL A 107 -8.11 2.01 5.33
CA VAL A 107 -8.13 3.36 5.88
C VAL A 107 -6.70 3.73 6.25
N VAL A 108 -6.26 4.87 5.77
CA VAL A 108 -4.96 5.43 6.13
C VAL A 108 -5.20 6.79 6.77
N VAL A 109 -4.66 6.95 7.97
CA VAL A 109 -4.74 8.23 8.70
C VAL A 109 -3.31 8.69 8.95
N VAL A 110 -3.02 9.90 8.51
CA VAL A 110 -1.73 10.54 8.80
C VAL A 110 -1.96 11.63 9.82
N GLU A 111 -1.11 11.65 10.85
CA GLU A 111 -1.21 12.62 11.93
C GLU A 111 0.04 13.48 11.99
N ARG A 112 -0.16 14.72 12.43
CA ARG A 112 0.95 15.62 12.77
C ARG A 112 0.67 16.29 14.10
N ASP A 113 1.72 16.62 14.78
CA ASP A 113 1.62 17.34 16.05
C ASP A 113 1.35 18.83 15.83
#